data_c9f2d8301548150d44cfe64357fe1d08
#
_entry.id   c9f2d8301548150d44cfe64357fe1d08
#
_cell.length_a   1.000
_cell.length_b   1.000
_cell.length_c   1.000
_cell.angle_alpha   90.00
_cell.angle_beta   90.00
_cell.angle_gamma   90.00
#
_symmetry.space_group_name_H-M   'P 1'
#
loop_
_entity.id
_entity.type
_entity.pdbx_description
1 polymer ?
#
loop_
_entity_poly.entity_id
_entity_poly.type
_entity_poly.pdbx_seq_one_letter_code
_entity_poly.pdbx_strand_id
1 'polypeptide(L)'
;MNVWSSVAIKAAYLELLPAFVRSSKVKVDTQWVGMADIRKRILAGEVTDVVIGSAGLIEDLIASGNFDSRTRVDLAKSEVGAAVRAGARKPDIGSVEALKNALRAAESIVYSSGPSGVYLAELFQRLGIAEELKSKAKQAPPGVLVGEMVARGDFELCFQQVSELRQVR
;
A
#
# COMPACT_ATOMS: atom_id res chain seq x y z
N MET A 1 11.06 -0.81 -22.82
CA MET A 1 11.40 -0.79 -21.38
C MET A 1 10.26 -1.47 -20.63
N ASN A 2 10.55 -2.58 -19.96
CA ASN A 2 9.58 -3.34 -19.17
C ASN A 2 9.62 -2.86 -17.72
N VAL A 3 8.46 -2.54 -17.15
CA VAL A 3 8.34 -2.02 -15.80
C VAL A 3 7.39 -2.92 -15.01
N TRP A 4 7.83 -3.42 -13.86
CA TRP A 4 6.94 -4.08 -12.91
C TRP A 4 6.71 -3.17 -11.72
N SER A 5 5.44 -2.88 -11.45
CA SER A 5 5.05 -1.92 -10.42
C SER A 5 3.91 -2.41 -9.56
N SER A 6 3.95 -2.06 -8.29
CA SER A 6 2.77 -2.18 -7.42
C SER A 6 1.70 -1.15 -7.81
N VAL A 7 0.45 -1.44 -7.46
CA VAL A 7 -0.68 -0.55 -7.76
C VAL A 7 -0.69 0.75 -6.93
N ALA A 8 0.16 0.84 -5.91
CA ALA A 8 0.18 1.96 -4.96
C ALA A 8 0.40 3.33 -5.62
N ILE A 9 1.18 3.37 -6.71
CA ILE A 9 1.47 4.62 -7.44
C ILE A 9 0.71 4.72 -8.77
N LYS A 10 -0.17 3.77 -9.08
CA LYS A 10 -0.77 3.60 -10.42
C LYS A 10 -1.40 4.87 -10.96
N ALA A 11 -2.17 5.60 -10.16
CA ALA A 11 -2.85 6.81 -10.60
C ALA A 11 -1.86 7.88 -11.07
N ALA A 12 -0.90 8.24 -10.23
CA ALA A 12 0.14 9.22 -10.58
C ALA A 12 1.03 8.74 -11.73
N TYR A 13 1.37 7.47 -11.76
CA TYR A 13 2.17 6.87 -12.82
C TYR A 13 1.48 7.00 -14.19
N LEU A 14 0.19 6.65 -14.29
CA LEU A 14 -0.57 6.73 -15.54
C LEU A 14 -0.76 8.18 -16.02
N GLU A 15 -0.81 9.13 -15.11
CA GLU A 15 -0.87 10.56 -15.45
C GLU A 15 0.48 11.05 -16.01
N LEU A 16 1.59 10.64 -15.44
CA LEU A 16 2.93 11.11 -15.82
C LEU A 16 3.52 10.37 -17.03
N LEU A 17 3.18 9.09 -17.22
CA LEU A 17 3.76 8.24 -18.26
C LEU A 17 3.67 8.82 -19.69
N PRO A 18 2.56 9.42 -20.13
CA PRO A 18 2.48 9.99 -21.47
C PRO A 18 3.49 11.11 -21.71
N ALA A 19 3.78 11.94 -20.70
CA ALA A 19 4.78 12.99 -20.80
C ALA A 19 6.19 12.41 -20.94
N PHE A 20 6.51 11.39 -20.16
CA PHE A 20 7.79 10.68 -20.26
C PHE A 20 7.98 10.03 -21.64
N VAL A 21 6.98 9.31 -22.16
CA VAL A 21 7.06 8.64 -23.47
C VAL A 21 7.25 9.66 -24.59
N ARG A 22 6.56 10.81 -24.52
CA ARG A 22 6.74 11.88 -25.52
C ARG A 22 8.14 12.48 -25.52
N SER A 23 8.73 12.71 -24.34
CA SER A 23 10.03 13.34 -24.22
C SER A 23 11.19 12.38 -24.51
N SER A 24 11.12 11.16 -23.99
CA SER A 24 12.20 10.17 -24.08
C SER A 24 12.18 9.35 -25.37
N LYS A 25 11.01 9.27 -26.05
CA LYS A 25 10.73 8.36 -27.19
C LYS A 25 10.87 6.87 -26.81
N VAL A 26 10.95 6.55 -25.54
CA VAL A 26 11.04 5.17 -25.03
C VAL A 26 9.65 4.56 -24.95
N LYS A 27 9.42 3.41 -25.60
CA LYS A 27 8.22 2.61 -25.42
C LYS A 27 8.28 1.92 -24.07
N VAL A 28 7.27 2.12 -23.24
CA VAL A 28 7.17 1.52 -21.89
C VAL A 28 6.03 0.52 -21.88
N ASP A 29 6.33 -0.69 -21.39
CA ASP A 29 5.34 -1.73 -21.08
C ASP A 29 5.31 -1.94 -19.57
N THR A 30 4.14 -1.73 -18.95
CA THR A 30 4.01 -1.77 -17.49
C THR A 30 3.08 -2.88 -17.06
N GLN A 31 3.58 -3.75 -16.21
CA GLN A 31 2.81 -4.79 -15.53
C GLN A 31 2.56 -4.40 -14.08
N TRP A 32 1.28 -4.44 -13.66
CA TRP A 32 0.87 -4.20 -12.28
C TRP A 32 0.90 -5.53 -11.53
N VAL A 33 1.88 -5.67 -10.64
CA VAL A 33 2.20 -6.95 -10.00
C VAL A 33 2.25 -6.76 -8.48
N GLY A 34 1.76 -7.74 -7.75
CA GLY A 34 1.90 -7.77 -6.28
C GLY A 34 3.37 -7.87 -5.86
N MET A 35 3.75 -7.24 -4.74
CA MET A 35 5.16 -7.21 -4.30
C MET A 35 5.74 -8.60 -4.06
N ALA A 36 4.95 -9.52 -3.48
CA ALA A 36 5.37 -10.90 -3.28
C ALA A 36 5.63 -11.62 -4.62
N ASP A 37 4.80 -11.34 -5.64
CA ASP A 37 4.97 -11.93 -6.97
C ASP A 37 6.16 -11.31 -7.71
N ILE A 38 6.40 -9.99 -7.58
CA ILE A 38 7.62 -9.36 -8.13
C ILE A 38 8.84 -10.07 -7.56
N ARG A 39 8.92 -10.20 -6.23
CA ARG A 39 10.03 -10.90 -5.57
C ARG A 39 10.19 -12.33 -6.08
N LYS A 40 9.10 -13.10 -6.11
CA LYS A 40 9.12 -14.49 -6.58
C LYS A 40 9.63 -14.62 -8.01
N ARG A 41 9.14 -13.78 -8.91
CA ARG A 41 9.52 -13.81 -10.34
C ARG A 41 11.01 -13.46 -10.54
N ILE A 42 11.50 -12.41 -9.86
CA ILE A 42 12.92 -12.03 -9.94
C ILE A 42 13.83 -13.15 -9.40
N LEU A 43 13.48 -13.73 -8.24
CA LEU A 43 14.27 -14.84 -7.68
C LEU A 43 14.19 -16.12 -8.53
N ALA A 44 13.15 -16.28 -9.37
CA ALA A 44 13.05 -17.33 -10.36
C ALA A 44 13.83 -17.05 -11.66
N GLY A 45 14.53 -15.89 -11.73
CA GLY A 45 15.37 -15.52 -12.89
C GLY A 45 14.63 -14.77 -14.00
N GLU A 46 13.36 -14.35 -13.77
CA GLU A 46 12.69 -13.46 -14.73
C GLU A 46 13.33 -12.08 -14.70
N VAL A 47 13.36 -11.41 -15.86
CA VAL A 47 14.05 -10.12 -16.05
C VAL A 47 13.06 -9.02 -16.36
N THR A 48 13.30 -7.85 -15.75
CA THR A 48 12.62 -6.59 -16.07
C THR A 48 13.61 -5.44 -16.01
N ASP A 49 13.34 -4.36 -16.73
CA ASP A 49 14.24 -3.21 -16.76
C ASP A 49 14.11 -2.34 -15.48
N VAL A 50 12.88 -2.23 -14.95
CA VAL A 50 12.60 -1.38 -13.79
C VAL A 50 11.61 -2.08 -12.86
N VAL A 51 11.89 -2.01 -11.56
CA VAL A 51 10.94 -2.37 -10.49
C VAL A 51 10.56 -1.15 -9.68
N ILE A 52 9.27 -0.93 -9.49
CA ILE A 52 8.74 0.11 -8.59
C ILE A 52 7.97 -0.59 -7.46
N GLY A 53 8.52 -0.49 -6.25
CA GLY A 53 7.98 -1.20 -5.10
C GLY A 53 8.29 -0.49 -3.78
N SER A 54 8.00 -1.16 -2.66
CA SER A 54 8.37 -0.66 -1.34
C SER A 54 9.89 -0.68 -1.13
N ALA A 55 10.38 0.17 -0.23
CA ALA A 55 11.80 0.21 0.13
C ALA A 55 12.32 -1.19 0.51
N GLY A 56 11.58 -1.93 1.34
CA GLY A 56 11.97 -3.28 1.76
C GLY A 56 12.09 -4.26 0.59
N LEU A 57 11.16 -4.24 -0.38
CA LEU A 57 11.29 -5.07 -1.58
C LEU A 57 12.56 -4.72 -2.36
N ILE A 58 12.81 -3.43 -2.58
CA ILE A 58 14.02 -3.00 -3.32
C ILE A 58 15.30 -3.38 -2.58
N GLU A 59 15.33 -3.24 -1.26
CA GLU A 59 16.46 -3.67 -0.41
C GLU A 59 16.72 -5.18 -0.52
N ASP A 60 15.68 -6.01 -0.47
CA ASP A 60 15.78 -7.46 -0.66
C ASP A 60 16.34 -7.82 -2.05
N LEU A 61 15.87 -7.15 -3.11
CA LEU A 61 16.32 -7.41 -4.48
C LEU A 61 17.77 -6.96 -4.71
N ILE A 62 18.20 -5.89 -4.06
CA ILE A 62 19.62 -5.45 -4.07
C ILE A 62 20.46 -6.47 -3.30
N ALA A 63 20.06 -6.86 -2.10
CA ALA A 63 20.78 -7.82 -1.26
C ALA A 63 20.95 -9.19 -1.94
N SER A 64 19.98 -9.60 -2.76
CA SER A 64 20.05 -10.83 -3.55
C SER A 64 20.90 -10.70 -4.84
N GLY A 65 21.50 -9.52 -5.12
CA GLY A 65 22.35 -9.29 -6.29
C GLY A 65 21.61 -9.11 -7.62
N ASN A 66 20.29 -9.01 -7.62
CA ASN A 66 19.50 -8.87 -8.85
C ASN A 66 19.44 -7.42 -9.35
N PHE A 67 19.71 -6.44 -8.49
CA PHE A 67 19.73 -5.01 -8.85
C PHE A 67 20.95 -4.30 -8.27
N ASP A 68 21.47 -3.33 -9.01
CA ASP A 68 22.57 -2.48 -8.56
C ASP A 68 22.04 -1.38 -7.61
N SER A 69 22.58 -1.34 -6.39
CA SER A 69 22.21 -0.34 -5.37
C SER A 69 22.35 1.11 -5.84
N ARG A 70 23.29 1.38 -6.77
CA ARG A 70 23.52 2.71 -7.34
C ARG A 70 22.37 3.19 -8.23
N THR A 71 21.49 2.29 -8.67
CA THR A 71 20.33 2.61 -9.51
C THR A 71 19.07 2.86 -8.70
N ARG A 72 19.11 2.68 -7.37
CA ARG A 72 17.98 2.96 -6.49
C ARG A 72 17.64 4.44 -6.44
N VAL A 73 16.35 4.75 -6.64
CA VAL A 73 15.81 6.10 -6.51
C VAL A 73 14.55 6.04 -5.66
N ASP A 74 14.48 6.86 -4.61
CA ASP A 74 13.26 7.02 -3.81
C ASP A 74 12.32 8.01 -4.51
N LEU A 75 11.22 7.50 -5.07
CA LEU A 75 10.28 8.27 -5.89
C LEU A 75 9.28 9.08 -5.05
N ALA A 76 8.79 8.50 -3.97
CA ALA A 76 7.75 9.10 -3.15
C ALA A 76 7.67 8.44 -1.77
N LYS A 77 7.07 9.15 -0.81
CA LYS A 77 6.61 8.56 0.45
C LYS A 77 5.13 8.22 0.31
N SER A 78 4.76 7.01 0.74
CA SER A 78 3.38 6.56 0.78
C SER A 78 2.94 6.46 2.25
N GLU A 79 2.02 7.34 2.64
CA GLU A 79 1.48 7.35 4.00
C GLU A 79 0.27 6.41 4.09
N VAL A 80 0.11 5.77 5.25
CA VAL A 80 -1.10 5.04 5.61
C VAL A 80 -2.05 6.01 6.31
N GLY A 81 -3.26 6.10 5.79
CA GLY A 81 -4.32 6.93 6.36
C GLY A 81 -5.43 6.08 6.98
N ALA A 82 -6.18 6.71 7.88
CA ALA A 82 -7.44 6.21 8.41
C ALA A 82 -8.62 6.91 7.72
N ALA A 83 -9.69 6.19 7.44
CA ALA A 83 -10.93 6.79 6.95
C ALA A 83 -12.16 6.19 7.63
N VAL A 84 -13.16 7.03 7.80
CA VAL A 84 -14.51 6.71 8.25
C VAL A 84 -15.52 7.16 7.20
N ARG A 85 -16.76 6.71 7.28
CA ARG A 85 -17.83 7.13 6.36
C ARG A 85 -18.03 8.65 6.41
N ALA A 86 -18.38 9.24 5.30
CA ALA A 86 -18.71 10.66 5.21
C ALA A 86 -19.79 11.04 6.25
N GLY A 87 -19.54 12.13 7.00
CA GLY A 87 -20.40 12.57 8.08
C GLY A 87 -20.19 11.89 9.45
N ALA A 88 -19.47 10.77 9.51
CA ALA A 88 -19.11 10.15 10.78
C ALA A 88 -18.04 10.94 11.53
N ARG A 89 -18.04 10.81 12.86
CA ARG A 89 -17.02 11.43 13.70
C ARG A 89 -15.64 10.86 13.39
N LYS A 90 -14.71 11.71 13.04
CA LYS A 90 -13.30 11.31 12.81
C LYS A 90 -12.66 10.92 14.14
N PRO A 91 -12.03 9.74 14.23
CA PRO A 91 -11.30 9.34 15.42
C PRO A 91 -10.05 10.23 15.60
N ASP A 92 -9.69 10.48 16.85
CA ASP A 92 -8.39 11.08 17.15
C ASP A 92 -7.29 10.02 16.99
N ILE A 93 -6.33 10.29 16.13
CA ILE A 93 -5.15 9.45 15.86
C ILE A 93 -3.85 10.25 15.96
N GLY A 94 -3.89 11.42 16.61
CA GLY A 94 -2.77 12.36 16.72
C GLY A 94 -1.65 11.92 17.65
N SER A 95 -1.85 10.84 18.42
CA SER A 95 -0.83 10.22 19.26
C SER A 95 -0.98 8.70 19.27
N VAL A 96 0.04 8.00 19.78
CA VAL A 96 0.00 6.53 19.90
C VAL A 96 -1.17 6.10 20.79
N GLU A 97 -1.38 6.77 21.93
CA GLU A 97 -2.47 6.44 22.85
C GLU A 97 -3.84 6.79 22.25
N ALA A 98 -3.96 7.91 21.55
CA ALA A 98 -5.18 8.27 20.84
C ALA A 98 -5.52 7.24 19.76
N LEU A 99 -4.54 6.81 18.98
CA LEU A 99 -4.71 5.75 17.99
C LEU A 99 -5.15 4.43 18.64
N LYS A 100 -4.52 3.99 19.74
CA LYS A 100 -4.92 2.78 20.47
C LYS A 100 -6.37 2.87 20.96
N ASN A 101 -6.74 4.02 21.52
CA ASN A 101 -8.10 4.25 22.00
C ASN A 101 -9.11 4.26 20.86
N ALA A 102 -8.80 4.88 19.72
CA ALA A 102 -9.63 4.87 18.52
C ALA A 102 -9.83 3.44 17.99
N LEU A 103 -8.75 2.66 17.91
CA LEU A 103 -8.79 1.26 17.48
C LEU A 103 -9.63 0.39 18.44
N ARG A 104 -9.54 0.61 19.76
CA ARG A 104 -10.34 -0.10 20.76
C ARG A 104 -11.81 0.28 20.69
N ALA A 105 -12.12 1.56 20.46
CA ALA A 105 -13.48 2.08 20.42
C ALA A 105 -14.24 1.67 19.15
N ALA A 106 -13.55 1.50 18.03
CA ALA A 106 -14.18 1.12 16.77
C ALA A 106 -14.88 -0.24 16.86
N GLU A 107 -16.09 -0.35 16.36
CA GLU A 107 -16.87 -1.59 16.33
C GLU A 107 -16.33 -2.58 15.28
N SER A 108 -15.86 -2.06 14.15
CA SER A 108 -15.27 -2.87 13.07
C SER A 108 -14.20 -2.11 12.32
N ILE A 109 -13.12 -2.83 11.97
CA ILE A 109 -11.94 -2.28 11.30
C ILE A 109 -11.65 -3.13 10.06
N VAL A 110 -11.34 -2.47 8.93
CA VAL A 110 -10.85 -3.15 7.74
C VAL A 110 -9.54 -2.50 7.28
N TYR A 111 -8.61 -3.32 6.82
CA TYR A 111 -7.36 -2.85 6.25
C TYR A 111 -6.97 -3.66 5.01
N SER A 112 -6.18 -3.08 4.13
CA SER A 112 -5.81 -3.70 2.86
C SER A 112 -4.93 -4.94 3.05
N SER A 113 -4.83 -5.77 2.02
CA SER A 113 -3.86 -6.88 1.95
C SER A 113 -2.53 -6.48 1.29
N GLY A 114 -2.42 -5.23 0.83
CA GLY A 114 -1.19 -4.69 0.27
C GLY A 114 -0.17 -4.24 1.33
N PRO A 115 0.83 -3.44 0.94
CA PRO A 115 1.90 -2.98 1.83
C PRO A 115 1.42 -2.25 3.09
N SER A 116 0.36 -1.44 2.97
CA SER A 116 -0.26 -0.79 4.13
C SER A 116 -0.86 -1.78 5.10
N GLY A 117 -1.40 -2.90 4.62
CA GLY A 117 -1.94 -3.95 5.49
C GLY A 117 -0.87 -4.71 6.25
N VAL A 118 0.25 -5.02 5.61
CA VAL A 118 1.43 -5.62 6.28
C VAL A 118 1.91 -4.70 7.39
N TYR A 119 2.11 -3.41 7.06
CA TYR A 119 2.51 -2.40 8.04
C TYR A 119 1.54 -2.30 9.23
N LEU A 120 0.23 -2.33 8.96
CA LEU A 120 -0.80 -2.26 10.01
C LEU A 120 -0.76 -3.49 10.94
N ALA A 121 -0.63 -4.69 10.39
CA ALA A 121 -0.53 -5.91 11.18
C ALA A 121 0.68 -5.86 12.12
N GLU A 122 1.84 -5.45 11.61
CA GLU A 122 3.04 -5.23 12.42
C GLU A 122 2.86 -4.11 13.47
N LEU A 123 2.18 -3.02 13.09
CA LEU A 123 1.88 -1.92 14.01
C LEU A 123 1.02 -2.40 15.18
N PHE A 124 -0.03 -3.19 14.94
CA PHE A 124 -0.88 -3.75 15.99
C PHE A 124 -0.08 -4.64 16.96
N GLN A 125 0.86 -5.43 16.44
CA GLN A 125 1.78 -6.21 17.28
C GLN A 125 2.69 -5.31 18.13
N ARG A 126 3.34 -4.32 17.52
CA ARG A 126 4.20 -3.36 18.24
C ARG A 126 3.47 -2.56 19.31
N LEU A 127 2.20 -2.26 19.09
CA LEU A 127 1.34 -1.55 20.03
C LEU A 127 0.79 -2.48 21.14
N GLY A 128 0.98 -3.79 21.03
CA GLY A 128 0.50 -4.78 21.98
C GLY A 128 -1.02 -4.95 22.01
N ILE A 129 -1.72 -4.61 20.91
CA ILE A 129 -3.19 -4.68 20.82
C ILE A 129 -3.69 -5.63 19.74
N ALA A 130 -2.82 -6.40 19.09
CA ALA A 130 -3.21 -7.28 17.98
C ALA A 130 -4.27 -8.31 18.40
N GLU A 131 -4.14 -8.95 19.57
CA GLU A 131 -5.11 -9.92 20.06
C GLU A 131 -6.45 -9.26 20.43
N GLU A 132 -6.43 -8.04 21.00
CA GLU A 132 -7.65 -7.27 21.29
C GLU A 132 -8.45 -6.95 20.02
N LEU A 133 -7.76 -6.72 18.90
CA LEU A 133 -8.39 -6.32 17.63
C LEU A 133 -8.82 -7.51 16.77
N LYS A 134 -8.38 -8.72 17.07
CA LYS A 134 -8.55 -9.91 16.22
C LYS A 134 -10.00 -10.23 15.84
N SER A 135 -10.95 -9.98 16.74
CA SER A 135 -12.38 -10.24 16.50
C SER A 135 -13.02 -9.23 15.57
N LYS A 136 -12.50 -8.00 15.48
CA LYS A 136 -13.11 -6.88 14.79
C LYS A 136 -12.26 -6.27 13.66
N ALA A 137 -10.97 -6.57 13.58
CA ALA A 137 -10.09 -6.13 12.50
C ALA A 137 -9.97 -7.22 11.43
N LYS A 138 -10.34 -6.89 10.20
CA LYS A 138 -10.33 -7.82 9.06
C LYS A 138 -9.43 -7.30 7.95
N GLN A 139 -8.68 -8.20 7.34
CA GLN A 139 -7.92 -7.90 6.14
C GLN A 139 -8.81 -8.12 4.91
N ALA A 140 -8.88 -7.12 4.04
CA ALA A 140 -9.63 -7.21 2.79
C ALA A 140 -8.91 -8.12 1.77
N PRO A 141 -9.66 -8.73 0.84
CA PRO A 141 -9.05 -9.44 -0.28
C PRO A 141 -8.13 -8.55 -1.13
N PRO A 142 -7.16 -9.13 -1.85
CA PRO A 142 -6.30 -8.38 -2.75
C PRO A 142 -7.07 -7.55 -3.78
N GLY A 143 -6.61 -6.31 -4.02
CA GLY A 143 -7.19 -5.42 -5.02
C GLY A 143 -8.45 -4.67 -4.58
N VAL A 144 -8.94 -4.89 -3.36
CA VAL A 144 -10.12 -4.20 -2.84
C VAL A 144 -9.72 -2.85 -2.23
N LEU A 145 -10.43 -1.79 -2.63
CA LEU A 145 -10.34 -0.48 -1.99
C LEU A 145 -11.17 -0.49 -0.70
N VAL A 146 -10.50 -0.56 0.45
CA VAL A 146 -11.20 -0.67 1.75
C VAL A 146 -12.02 0.57 2.09
N GLY A 147 -11.67 1.72 1.52
CA GLY A 147 -12.46 2.93 1.65
C GLY A 147 -13.88 2.78 1.08
N GLU A 148 -14.07 1.99 0.01
CA GLU A 148 -15.40 1.69 -0.54
C GLU A 148 -16.23 0.85 0.42
N MET A 149 -15.62 -0.08 1.17
CA MET A 149 -16.31 -0.89 2.17
C MET A 149 -16.85 0.00 3.32
N VAL A 150 -16.06 0.99 3.74
CA VAL A 150 -16.50 1.96 4.74
C VAL A 150 -17.57 2.92 4.18
N ALA A 151 -17.43 3.36 2.93
CA ALA A 151 -18.43 4.21 2.28
C ALA A 151 -19.82 3.52 2.22
N ARG A 152 -19.86 2.21 1.96
CA ARG A 152 -21.09 1.40 1.98
C ARG A 152 -21.62 1.11 3.39
N GLY A 153 -20.81 1.30 4.43
CA GLY A 153 -21.16 1.00 5.81
C GLY A 153 -20.87 -0.44 6.25
N ASP A 154 -20.10 -1.21 5.45
CA ASP A 154 -19.71 -2.58 5.81
C ASP A 154 -18.77 -2.60 7.03
N PHE A 155 -18.00 -1.52 7.22
CA PHE A 155 -17.07 -1.31 8.33
C PHE A 155 -17.11 0.14 8.81
N GLU A 156 -16.79 0.36 10.09
CA GLU A 156 -16.72 1.69 10.68
C GLU A 156 -15.44 2.44 10.33
N LEU A 157 -14.31 1.76 10.41
CA LEU A 157 -12.98 2.36 10.26
C LEU A 157 -12.14 1.54 9.27
N CYS A 158 -11.45 2.22 8.36
CA CYS A 158 -10.49 1.55 7.51
C CYS A 158 -9.11 2.20 7.52
N PHE A 159 -8.12 1.41 7.11
CA PHE A 159 -6.74 1.86 6.90
C PHE A 159 -6.23 1.36 5.55
N GLN A 160 -5.72 2.30 4.75
CA GLN A 160 -5.10 2.04 3.46
C GLN A 160 -4.11 3.15 3.12
N GLN A 161 -3.35 3.01 2.06
CA GLN A 161 -2.53 4.12 1.57
C GLN A 161 -3.39 5.33 1.23
N VAL A 162 -2.95 6.51 1.61
CA VAL A 162 -3.70 7.77 1.38
C VAL A 162 -4.03 7.97 -0.10
N SER A 163 -3.11 7.59 -1.00
CA SER A 163 -3.32 7.65 -2.45
C SER A 163 -4.50 6.78 -2.94
N GLU A 164 -4.78 5.67 -2.26
CA GLU A 164 -5.88 4.77 -2.58
C GLU A 164 -7.19 5.26 -1.94
N LEU A 165 -7.15 5.73 -0.68
CA LEU A 165 -8.31 6.32 -0.01
C LEU A 165 -8.87 7.53 -0.76
N ARG A 166 -8.02 8.33 -1.41
CA ARG A 166 -8.44 9.49 -2.22
C ARG A 166 -9.14 9.11 -3.53
N GLN A 167 -9.13 7.86 -3.94
CA GLN A 167 -9.85 7.38 -5.13
C GLN A 167 -11.32 7.04 -4.83
N VAL A 168 -11.67 6.88 -3.57
CA VAL A 168 -13.05 6.63 -3.13
C VAL A 168 -13.87 7.92 -3.27
N ARG A 169 -14.99 7.85 -3.96
CA ARG A 169 -15.93 8.97 -4.23
C ARG A 169 -17.12 8.93 -3.30
#